data_592f233eecc175af337e1277735c6406
#
_entry.id   592f233eecc175af337e1277735c6406
#
_cell.length_a   1.000
_cell.length_b   1.000
_cell.length_c   1.000
_cell.angle_alpha   90.00
_cell.angle_beta   90.00
_cell.angle_gamma   90.00
#
_symmetry.space_group_name_H-M   'P 1'
#
loop_
_entity.id
_entity.type
_entity.pdbx_description
1 polymer ?
#
loop_
_entity_poly.entity_id
_entity_poly.type
_entity_poly.pdbx_seq_one_letter_code
_entity_poly.pdbx_strand_id
1 'polypeptide(L)'
;MKFIQLFIVVVICGSASSSASQAAPARYMIAAANPYAAQAGLDMLSRGGSAVDAAIAAQMVLNLVEPQSSGLGGGGFMLTYDAADGATWAYDGRETAPAAVTPALFLDGQGAPLKFYDAAIGGRGVGVPGLVAMLEMAHKTHGKLPWAILFEPAITLAEKGFSLSPRLHELIIGARDVGRYETARNYFFTAEGLPKPVGTTMINRDLAATLRAIAAHGAAAFYEGEIAADMVAAIGAPLDNPGLMTLADLAGYRAKRRDAVCGAYRQFRVCGMGPPSSGGVTTLQILGLLEGFDLASLAPGSVEAVHLISEASRLAYADRARYLADGDFHPVPVRGLLDRSYLAARSAAIDLDFSMGQAAPGDPPFDDSGLAADGPGNEGLSTSHLAVIDSAGNAVSFTSSIESAFGSRIMVRGFLLNNQLTDFSFRPEIGGVVVANRVEALKRPRSSMAPTLVFDADGRLKVSIGSPGGSRIIGYVVQSLVAILDWGLELRHAIALPHHVNRNGPIDLEEGTPLEALRPALEALGHEVRMRPLTSGLHGVSVTGPGLAGGADPRREGVVLGD
;
A
#
# COMPACT_ATOMS: atom_id res chain seq x y z
N MET A 1 80.45 -42.54 19.68
CA MET A 1 80.00 -41.17 19.41
C MET A 1 79.13 -41.21 18.15
N LYS A 2 77.77 -41.16 18.35
CA LYS A 2 76.81 -41.07 17.21
C LYS A 2 76.18 -39.69 17.25
N PHE A 3 76.41 -38.89 16.22
CA PHE A 3 75.76 -37.59 16.04
C PHE A 3 74.36 -37.81 15.51
N ILE A 4 73.37 -37.28 16.24
CA ILE A 4 71.95 -37.19 15.78
C ILE A 4 71.77 -35.79 15.19
N GLN A 5 71.51 -35.73 13.85
CA GLN A 5 71.09 -34.48 13.19
C GLN A 5 69.59 -34.31 13.38
N LEU A 6 69.20 -33.19 14.01
CA LEU A 6 67.81 -32.77 14.21
C LEU A 6 67.39 -31.93 12.98
N PHE A 7 66.46 -32.45 12.16
CA PHE A 7 65.82 -31.68 11.11
C PHE A 7 64.65 -30.89 11.66
N ILE A 8 64.74 -29.57 11.62
CA ILE A 8 63.60 -28.68 11.94
C ILE A 8 62.83 -28.46 10.64
N VAL A 9 61.59 -28.99 10.59
CA VAL A 9 60.65 -28.71 9.53
C VAL A 9 59.86 -27.45 9.91
N VAL A 10 60.13 -26.33 9.23
CA VAL A 10 59.34 -25.09 9.37
C VAL A 10 58.10 -25.21 8.50
N VAL A 11 56.91 -25.40 9.10
CA VAL A 11 55.64 -25.35 8.40
C VAL A 11 55.24 -23.86 8.31
N ILE A 12 55.35 -23.32 7.13
CA ILE A 12 54.80 -21.96 6.80
C ILE A 12 53.30 -22.13 6.55
N CYS A 13 52.48 -21.83 7.56
CA CYS A 13 51.03 -21.62 7.38
C CYS A 13 50.80 -20.32 6.61
N GLY A 14 50.62 -20.39 5.32
CA GLY A 14 50.13 -19.26 4.52
C GLY A 14 48.65 -18.99 4.84
N SER A 15 48.40 -17.93 5.58
CA SER A 15 47.04 -17.40 5.78
C SER A 15 46.54 -16.84 4.45
N ALA A 16 45.72 -17.60 3.74
CA ALA A 16 44.95 -17.08 2.60
C ALA A 16 43.86 -16.16 3.16
N SER A 17 44.13 -14.85 3.17
CA SER A 17 43.11 -13.83 3.40
C SER A 17 42.17 -13.86 2.19
N SER A 18 41.01 -14.50 2.33
CA SER A 18 39.91 -14.33 1.38
C SER A 18 39.40 -12.90 1.50
N SER A 19 39.86 -12.03 0.60
CA SER A 19 39.25 -10.74 0.36
C SER A 19 37.82 -11.01 -0.11
N ALA A 20 36.83 -10.86 0.77
CA ALA A 20 35.45 -10.73 0.34
C ALA A 20 35.40 -9.55 -0.61
N SER A 21 35.17 -9.80 -1.91
CA SER A 21 34.92 -8.77 -2.90
C SER A 21 33.70 -7.99 -2.40
N GLN A 22 33.90 -6.78 -1.88
CA GLN A 22 32.79 -5.87 -1.65
C GLN A 22 32.19 -5.57 -3.02
N ALA A 23 30.94 -6.05 -3.22
CA ALA A 23 30.17 -5.71 -4.41
C ALA A 23 30.13 -4.18 -4.53
N ALA A 24 30.23 -3.65 -5.75
CA ALA A 24 30.06 -2.23 -6.00
C ALA A 24 28.69 -1.77 -5.45
N PRO A 25 28.60 -0.56 -4.89
CA PRO A 25 27.33 -0.06 -4.37
C PRO A 25 26.29 0.04 -5.50
N ALA A 26 25.08 -0.45 -5.22
CA ALA A 26 24.00 -0.43 -6.19
C ALA A 26 23.68 1.01 -6.61
N ARG A 27 23.55 1.24 -7.92
CA ARG A 27 23.24 2.55 -8.53
C ARG A 27 21.74 2.76 -8.72
N TYR A 28 20.98 1.69 -8.83
CA TYR A 28 19.53 1.69 -8.91
C TYR A 28 18.98 0.45 -8.21
N MET A 29 17.76 0.54 -7.71
CA MET A 29 17.16 -0.54 -6.93
C MET A 29 15.64 -0.51 -6.97
N ILE A 30 15.04 -1.70 -6.95
CA ILE A 30 13.61 -1.91 -6.77
C ILE A 30 13.35 -2.90 -5.64
N ALA A 31 12.36 -2.59 -4.80
CA ALA A 31 11.74 -3.52 -3.87
C ALA A 31 10.27 -3.71 -4.27
N ALA A 32 9.82 -4.94 -4.50
CA ALA A 32 8.46 -5.22 -4.95
C ALA A 32 7.91 -6.52 -4.35
N ALA A 33 6.58 -6.62 -4.32
CA ALA A 33 5.85 -7.68 -3.61
C ALA A 33 6.03 -9.09 -4.19
N ASN A 34 6.64 -9.23 -5.38
CA ASN A 34 6.85 -10.52 -6.03
C ASN A 34 8.14 -10.51 -6.86
N PRO A 35 8.93 -11.63 -6.90
CA PRO A 35 10.18 -11.69 -7.65
C PRO A 35 10.05 -11.38 -9.14
N TYR A 36 8.99 -11.86 -9.81
CA TYR A 36 8.75 -11.55 -11.23
C TYR A 36 8.54 -10.06 -11.47
N ALA A 37 7.84 -9.40 -10.55
CA ALA A 37 7.60 -7.96 -10.65
C ALA A 37 8.88 -7.15 -10.40
N ALA A 38 9.67 -7.53 -9.40
CA ALA A 38 10.96 -6.90 -9.13
C ALA A 38 11.91 -7.06 -10.32
N GLN A 39 11.95 -8.24 -10.95
CA GLN A 39 12.76 -8.48 -12.14
C GLN A 39 12.33 -7.61 -13.32
N ALA A 40 11.02 -7.49 -13.57
CA ALA A 40 10.52 -6.61 -14.64
C ALA A 40 10.92 -5.15 -14.44
N GLY A 41 10.86 -4.65 -13.20
CA GLY A 41 11.33 -3.31 -12.89
C GLY A 41 12.84 -3.15 -13.05
N LEU A 42 13.62 -4.12 -12.57
CA LEU A 42 15.09 -4.14 -12.74
C LEU A 42 15.48 -4.13 -14.23
N ASP A 43 14.77 -4.88 -15.07
CA ASP A 43 15.01 -4.92 -16.53
C ASP A 43 14.80 -3.54 -17.16
N MET A 44 13.82 -2.75 -16.70
CA MET A 44 13.62 -1.38 -17.18
C MET A 44 14.73 -0.46 -16.70
N LEU A 45 15.15 -0.55 -15.43
CA LEU A 45 16.26 0.24 -14.88
C LEU A 45 17.58 -0.06 -15.62
N SER A 46 17.87 -1.34 -15.90
CA SER A 46 19.10 -1.74 -16.63
C SER A 46 19.14 -1.24 -18.08
N ARG A 47 17.98 -0.97 -18.69
CA ARG A 47 17.85 -0.36 -20.02
C ARG A 47 17.92 1.17 -19.99
N GLY A 48 18.19 1.78 -18.82
CA GLY A 48 18.24 3.24 -18.63
C GLY A 48 16.87 3.89 -18.42
N GLY A 49 15.86 3.11 -18.09
CA GLY A 49 14.53 3.59 -17.71
C GLY A 49 14.54 4.38 -16.41
N SER A 50 13.51 5.20 -16.23
CA SER A 50 13.26 5.94 -15.00
C SER A 50 12.68 5.05 -13.90
N ALA A 51 12.66 5.57 -12.67
CA ALA A 51 11.97 4.93 -11.55
C ALA A 51 10.47 4.68 -11.86
N VAL A 52 9.83 5.57 -12.63
CA VAL A 52 8.42 5.43 -13.07
C VAL A 52 8.28 4.31 -14.11
N ASP A 53 9.21 4.19 -15.08
CA ASP A 53 9.19 3.08 -16.05
C ASP A 53 9.28 1.74 -15.35
N ALA A 54 10.18 1.61 -14.38
CA ALA A 54 10.35 0.40 -13.58
C ALA A 54 9.10 0.08 -12.76
N ALA A 55 8.51 1.09 -12.13
CA ALA A 55 7.29 0.95 -11.34
C ALA A 55 6.10 0.46 -12.20
N ILE A 56 5.95 0.98 -13.42
CA ILE A 56 4.89 0.57 -14.36
C ILE A 56 5.10 -0.90 -14.78
N ALA A 57 6.31 -1.27 -15.21
CA ALA A 57 6.58 -2.63 -15.64
C ALA A 57 6.37 -3.65 -14.50
N ALA A 58 6.81 -3.32 -13.28
CA ALA A 58 6.56 -4.13 -12.10
C ALA A 58 5.06 -4.24 -11.79
N GLN A 59 4.29 -3.16 -11.88
CA GLN A 59 2.84 -3.16 -11.64
C GLN A 59 2.08 -4.00 -12.67
N MET A 60 2.46 -3.97 -13.94
CA MET A 60 1.85 -4.81 -14.96
C MET A 60 2.05 -6.30 -14.65
N VAL A 61 3.22 -6.67 -14.14
CA VAL A 61 3.50 -8.05 -13.69
C VAL A 61 2.74 -8.38 -12.41
N LEU A 62 2.64 -7.45 -11.43
CA LEU A 62 1.84 -7.68 -10.21
C LEU A 62 0.38 -8.00 -10.50
N ASN A 63 -0.22 -7.39 -11.53
CA ASN A 63 -1.59 -7.72 -11.97
C ASN A 63 -1.75 -9.22 -12.32
N LEU A 64 -0.66 -9.88 -12.70
CA LEU A 64 -0.63 -11.28 -13.10
C LEU A 64 -0.31 -12.20 -11.92
N VAL A 65 0.74 -11.88 -11.15
CA VAL A 65 1.32 -12.76 -10.12
C VAL A 65 0.77 -12.48 -8.71
N GLU A 66 0.22 -11.31 -8.48
CA GLU A 66 -0.53 -10.91 -7.27
C GLU A 66 -1.96 -10.41 -7.59
N PRO A 67 -2.74 -11.15 -8.41
CA PRO A 67 -4.05 -10.69 -8.89
C PRO A 67 -5.05 -10.46 -7.75
N GLN A 68 -4.83 -11.10 -6.60
CA GLN A 68 -5.67 -10.91 -5.41
C GLN A 68 -5.45 -9.56 -4.72
N SER A 69 -4.37 -8.84 -5.04
CA SER A 69 -3.95 -7.65 -4.31
C SER A 69 -4.15 -6.36 -5.10
N SER A 70 -3.77 -6.36 -6.38
CA SER A 70 -3.78 -5.15 -7.22
C SER A 70 -3.87 -5.51 -8.71
N GLY A 71 -4.23 -4.56 -9.55
CA GLY A 71 -4.28 -4.78 -10.99
C GLY A 71 -5.04 -3.69 -11.75
N LEU A 72 -5.18 -3.90 -13.08
CA LEU A 72 -5.81 -2.95 -14.02
C LEU A 72 -7.22 -2.54 -13.60
N GLY A 73 -7.97 -3.47 -13.01
CA GLY A 73 -9.34 -3.22 -12.54
C GLY A 73 -9.44 -2.48 -11.20
N GLY A 74 -8.35 -1.91 -10.71
CA GLY A 74 -8.26 -1.18 -9.44
C GLY A 74 -7.71 0.24 -9.57
N GLY A 75 -7.12 0.71 -8.48
CA GLY A 75 -6.50 2.03 -8.40
C GLY A 75 -5.21 2.04 -7.59
N GLY A 76 -4.70 3.23 -7.34
CA GLY A 76 -3.48 3.39 -6.57
C GLY A 76 -3.07 4.83 -6.35
N PHE A 77 -2.01 4.99 -5.56
CA PHE A 77 -1.33 6.27 -5.34
C PHE A 77 0.17 6.10 -5.50
N MET A 78 0.76 7.02 -6.24
CA MET A 78 2.19 7.04 -6.49
C MET A 78 2.77 8.39 -6.05
N LEU A 79 3.83 8.35 -5.24
CA LEU A 79 4.69 9.50 -5.01
C LEU A 79 5.91 9.38 -5.92
N THR A 80 6.29 10.48 -6.55
CA THR A 80 7.54 10.60 -7.31
C THR A 80 8.42 11.68 -6.71
N TYR A 81 9.71 11.47 -6.75
CA TYR A 81 10.73 12.46 -6.45
C TYR A 81 11.65 12.62 -7.65
N ASP A 82 11.86 13.83 -8.09
CA ASP A 82 12.83 14.19 -9.11
C ASP A 82 14.09 14.75 -8.44
N ALA A 83 15.20 14.07 -8.62
CA ALA A 83 16.46 14.44 -7.98
C ALA A 83 17.11 15.68 -8.61
N ALA A 84 16.72 16.06 -9.83
CA ALA A 84 17.30 17.20 -10.53
C ALA A 84 16.81 18.55 -9.98
N ASP A 85 15.54 18.64 -9.58
CA ASP A 85 14.93 19.88 -9.06
C ASP A 85 14.39 19.76 -7.63
N GLY A 86 14.42 18.53 -7.05
CA GLY A 86 13.91 18.26 -5.72
C GLY A 86 12.37 18.19 -5.63
N ALA A 87 11.67 18.20 -6.76
CA ALA A 87 10.22 18.19 -6.81
C ALA A 87 9.66 16.85 -6.35
N THR A 88 8.59 16.91 -5.57
CA THR A 88 7.84 15.74 -5.12
C THR A 88 6.38 15.88 -5.54
N TRP A 89 5.86 14.91 -6.28
CA TRP A 89 4.48 14.90 -6.77
C TRP A 89 3.73 13.66 -6.29
N ALA A 90 2.43 13.80 -6.12
CA ALA A 90 1.52 12.72 -5.81
C ALA A 90 0.56 12.49 -6.99
N TYR A 91 0.49 11.24 -7.45
CA TYR A 91 -0.44 10.81 -8.50
C TYR A 91 -1.58 10.01 -7.88
N ASP A 92 -2.80 10.45 -8.17
CA ASP A 92 -4.05 9.90 -7.65
C ASP A 92 -4.78 9.16 -8.77
N GLY A 93 -4.71 7.84 -8.72
CA GLY A 93 -5.49 6.91 -9.52
C GLY A 93 -6.53 6.17 -8.69
N ARG A 94 -7.07 6.81 -7.64
CA ARG A 94 -8.14 6.23 -6.82
C ARG A 94 -9.40 6.07 -7.65
N GLU A 95 -10.11 4.99 -7.43
CA GLU A 95 -11.39 4.71 -8.06
C GLU A 95 -12.41 5.80 -7.73
N THR A 96 -13.31 6.08 -8.68
CA THR A 96 -14.46 6.96 -8.45
C THR A 96 -15.75 6.15 -8.40
N ALA A 97 -16.71 6.61 -7.62
CA ALA A 97 -18.05 6.05 -7.65
C ALA A 97 -18.72 6.39 -9.01
N PRO A 98 -19.47 5.46 -9.63
CA PRO A 98 -20.27 5.73 -10.82
C PRO A 98 -21.25 6.90 -10.60
N ALA A 99 -21.62 7.61 -11.67
CA ALA A 99 -22.51 8.76 -11.60
C ALA A 99 -23.93 8.42 -11.10
N ALA A 100 -24.37 7.18 -11.28
CA ALA A 100 -25.70 6.72 -10.90
C ALA A 100 -25.84 6.31 -9.43
N VAL A 101 -24.75 6.29 -8.64
CA VAL A 101 -24.82 5.90 -7.21
C VAL A 101 -25.42 7.00 -6.34
N THR A 102 -26.03 6.57 -5.24
CA THR A 102 -26.57 7.45 -4.20
C THR A 102 -25.96 7.11 -2.85
N PRO A 103 -26.12 7.97 -1.83
CA PRO A 103 -25.68 7.66 -0.47
C PRO A 103 -26.26 6.35 0.12
N ALA A 104 -27.36 5.85 -0.42
CA ALA A 104 -28.00 4.61 -0.01
C ALA A 104 -27.39 3.34 -0.66
N LEU A 105 -26.30 3.44 -1.44
CA LEU A 105 -25.70 2.32 -2.18
C LEU A 105 -25.51 1.06 -1.31
N PHE A 106 -25.12 1.22 -0.05
CA PHE A 106 -24.81 0.13 0.87
C PHE A 106 -25.87 -0.04 1.97
N LEU A 107 -27.08 0.46 1.74
CA LEU A 107 -28.23 0.21 2.64
C LEU A 107 -29.15 -0.87 2.04
N ASP A 108 -29.76 -1.64 2.91
CA ASP A 108 -30.84 -2.58 2.54
C ASP A 108 -32.19 -1.85 2.37
N GLY A 109 -33.25 -2.62 2.04
CA GLY A 109 -34.59 -2.07 1.86
C GLY A 109 -35.22 -1.46 3.13
N GLN A 110 -34.63 -1.67 4.31
CA GLN A 110 -35.03 -1.10 5.58
C GLN A 110 -34.14 0.07 6.03
N GLY A 111 -33.14 0.44 5.21
CA GLY A 111 -32.18 1.50 5.52
C GLY A 111 -31.05 1.08 6.48
N ALA A 112 -30.88 -0.21 6.74
CA ALA A 112 -29.77 -0.74 7.52
C ALA A 112 -28.54 -1.01 6.63
N PRO A 113 -27.31 -0.86 7.16
CA PRO A 113 -26.09 -1.18 6.41
C PRO A 113 -26.03 -2.65 6.02
N LEU A 114 -25.65 -2.93 4.76
CA LEU A 114 -25.38 -4.28 4.27
C LEU A 114 -24.20 -4.91 5.06
N LYS A 115 -24.14 -6.25 5.07
CA LYS A 115 -22.94 -6.95 5.50
C LYS A 115 -21.84 -6.73 4.46
N PHE A 116 -20.58 -6.69 4.92
CA PHE A 116 -19.45 -6.37 4.06
C PHE A 116 -19.40 -7.20 2.77
N TYR A 117 -19.48 -8.53 2.87
CA TYR A 117 -19.39 -9.39 1.68
C TYR A 117 -20.62 -9.33 0.76
N ASP A 118 -21.78 -8.94 1.29
CA ASP A 118 -22.99 -8.72 0.48
C ASP A 118 -22.84 -7.43 -0.36
N ALA A 119 -22.04 -6.48 0.10
CA ALA A 119 -21.68 -5.27 -0.65
C ALA A 119 -20.48 -5.48 -1.60
N ALA A 120 -19.48 -6.27 -1.17
CA ALA A 120 -18.18 -6.40 -1.82
C ALA A 120 -18.18 -7.38 -3.01
N ILE A 121 -18.91 -8.50 -2.92
CA ILE A 121 -18.92 -9.55 -3.95
C ILE A 121 -19.99 -9.24 -4.99
N GLY A 122 -19.58 -8.95 -6.22
CA GLY A 122 -20.46 -8.54 -7.32
C GLY A 122 -20.18 -7.13 -7.82
N GLY A 123 -21.09 -6.58 -8.61
CA GLY A 123 -20.87 -5.30 -9.28
C GLY A 123 -21.03 -4.06 -8.42
N ARG A 124 -21.83 -4.12 -7.34
CA ARG A 124 -22.22 -2.97 -6.51
C ARG A 124 -21.02 -2.23 -5.92
N GLY A 125 -20.00 -2.98 -5.43
CA GLY A 125 -18.80 -2.42 -4.82
C GLY A 125 -17.75 -1.93 -5.81
N VAL A 126 -17.94 -2.13 -7.12
CA VAL A 126 -16.94 -1.79 -8.14
C VAL A 126 -16.92 -0.29 -8.40
N GLY A 127 -15.79 0.35 -8.11
CA GLY A 127 -15.49 1.71 -8.51
C GLY A 127 -14.85 1.76 -9.89
N VAL A 128 -14.97 2.91 -10.56
CA VAL A 128 -14.34 3.15 -11.86
C VAL A 128 -12.84 3.03 -11.71
N PRO A 129 -12.17 2.08 -12.37
CA PRO A 129 -10.75 1.84 -12.18
C PRO A 129 -9.91 3.06 -12.60
N GLY A 130 -8.87 3.36 -11.80
CA GLY A 130 -8.05 4.55 -12.05
C GLY A 130 -6.59 4.27 -12.36
N LEU A 131 -6.15 3.02 -12.16
CA LEU A 131 -4.73 2.66 -12.22
C LEU A 131 -4.09 3.02 -13.57
N VAL A 132 -4.70 2.59 -14.68
CA VAL A 132 -4.12 2.75 -16.02
C VAL A 132 -3.95 4.23 -16.40
N ALA A 133 -4.97 5.06 -16.11
CA ALA A 133 -4.91 6.51 -16.37
C ALA A 133 -3.82 7.20 -15.55
N MET A 134 -3.65 6.81 -14.28
CA MET A 134 -2.61 7.34 -13.41
C MET A 134 -1.21 6.99 -13.90
N LEU A 135 -1.00 5.72 -14.29
CA LEU A 135 0.29 5.27 -14.79
C LEU A 135 0.67 5.97 -16.10
N GLU A 136 -0.28 6.15 -17.01
CA GLU A 136 -0.03 6.91 -18.25
C GLU A 136 0.28 8.39 -17.95
N MET A 137 -0.43 9.02 -17.01
CA MET A 137 -0.15 10.39 -16.58
C MET A 137 1.26 10.53 -16.01
N ALA A 138 1.67 9.61 -15.12
CA ALA A 138 3.02 9.61 -14.54
C ALA A 138 4.09 9.35 -15.59
N HIS A 139 3.85 8.40 -16.53
CA HIS A 139 4.76 8.10 -17.63
C HIS A 139 4.97 9.31 -18.57
N LYS A 140 3.91 10.03 -18.92
CA LYS A 140 4.02 11.24 -19.76
C LYS A 140 4.93 12.32 -19.16
N THR A 141 5.08 12.34 -17.83
CA THR A 141 5.91 13.33 -17.13
C THR A 141 7.31 12.82 -16.86
N HIS A 142 7.47 11.55 -16.46
CA HIS A 142 8.71 11.00 -15.92
C HIS A 142 9.28 9.81 -16.72
N GLY A 143 8.54 9.27 -17.69
CA GLY A 143 8.97 8.13 -18.49
C GLY A 143 10.17 8.47 -19.38
N LYS A 144 11.10 7.54 -19.50
CA LYS A 144 12.26 7.60 -20.39
C LYS A 144 12.19 6.55 -21.50
N LEU A 145 11.63 5.39 -21.21
CA LEU A 145 11.43 4.32 -22.17
C LEU A 145 10.09 4.47 -22.89
N PRO A 146 9.96 3.97 -24.14
CA PRO A 146 8.65 3.94 -24.83
C PRO A 146 7.61 3.18 -24.01
N TRP A 147 6.39 3.71 -23.89
CA TRP A 147 5.27 3.12 -23.13
C TRP A 147 5.06 1.63 -23.40
N ALA A 148 5.08 1.23 -24.68
CA ALA A 148 4.80 -0.16 -25.06
C ALA A 148 5.79 -1.17 -24.49
N ILE A 149 7.06 -0.81 -24.32
CA ILE A 149 8.11 -1.69 -23.80
C ILE A 149 7.84 -2.10 -22.35
N LEU A 150 7.19 -1.23 -21.57
CA LEU A 150 6.91 -1.45 -20.15
C LEU A 150 5.92 -2.61 -19.92
N PHE A 151 5.18 -3.00 -20.94
CA PHE A 151 4.21 -4.10 -20.91
C PHE A 151 4.79 -5.45 -21.34
N GLU A 152 5.92 -5.46 -22.04
CA GLU A 152 6.52 -6.68 -22.61
C GLU A 152 6.77 -7.80 -21.57
N PRO A 153 7.31 -7.51 -20.36
CA PRO A 153 7.54 -8.55 -19.36
C PRO A 153 6.23 -9.23 -18.94
N ALA A 154 5.18 -8.44 -18.67
CA ALA A 154 3.88 -8.96 -18.24
C ALA A 154 3.17 -9.73 -19.38
N ILE A 155 3.22 -9.24 -20.62
CA ILE A 155 2.66 -9.92 -21.80
C ILE A 155 3.36 -11.28 -21.99
N THR A 156 4.69 -11.29 -21.95
CA THR A 156 5.48 -12.52 -22.10
C THR A 156 5.13 -13.55 -21.01
N LEU A 157 5.03 -13.08 -19.76
CA LEU A 157 4.71 -13.93 -18.61
C LEU A 157 3.26 -14.46 -18.69
N ALA A 158 2.31 -13.63 -19.14
CA ALA A 158 0.92 -14.02 -19.34
C ALA A 158 0.76 -15.12 -20.42
N GLU A 159 1.59 -15.10 -21.46
CA GLU A 159 1.54 -16.08 -22.55
C GLU A 159 2.31 -17.36 -22.28
N LYS A 160 3.53 -17.23 -21.71
CA LYS A 160 4.39 -18.39 -21.41
C LYS A 160 4.01 -19.07 -20.10
N GLY A 161 3.34 -18.33 -19.21
CA GLY A 161 2.93 -18.76 -17.89
C GLY A 161 3.95 -18.47 -16.80
N PHE A 162 3.46 -18.47 -15.56
CA PHE A 162 4.24 -18.37 -14.33
C PHE A 162 3.80 -19.46 -13.35
N SER A 163 4.65 -19.78 -12.40
CA SER A 163 4.35 -20.78 -11.37
C SER A 163 3.43 -20.18 -10.30
N LEU A 164 2.28 -20.84 -10.01
CA LEU A 164 1.40 -20.49 -8.92
C LEU A 164 2.15 -20.61 -7.59
N SER A 165 2.27 -19.52 -6.87
CA SER A 165 3.03 -19.46 -5.63
C SER A 165 2.28 -20.06 -4.43
N PRO A 166 2.97 -20.45 -3.35
CA PRO A 166 2.36 -20.90 -2.10
C PRO A 166 1.39 -19.86 -1.55
N ARG A 167 1.78 -18.59 -1.53
CA ARG A 167 0.96 -17.49 -1.02
C ARG A 167 -0.33 -17.30 -1.84
N LEU A 168 -0.23 -17.27 -3.17
CA LEU A 168 -1.41 -17.12 -4.02
C LEU A 168 -2.37 -18.31 -3.81
N HIS A 169 -1.83 -19.53 -3.68
CA HIS A 169 -2.63 -20.73 -3.40
C HIS A 169 -3.37 -20.63 -2.07
N GLU A 170 -2.70 -20.25 -0.98
CA GLU A 170 -3.31 -20.06 0.33
C GLU A 170 -4.43 -19.01 0.29
N LEU A 171 -4.22 -17.91 -0.44
CA LEU A 171 -5.21 -16.85 -0.57
C LEU A 171 -6.43 -17.29 -1.42
N ILE A 172 -6.25 -18.15 -2.43
CA ILE A 172 -7.38 -18.75 -3.17
C ILE A 172 -8.21 -19.63 -2.24
N ILE A 173 -7.60 -20.42 -1.35
CA ILE A 173 -8.30 -21.24 -0.35
C ILE A 173 -9.01 -20.38 0.69
N GLY A 174 -8.31 -19.36 1.20
CA GLY A 174 -8.79 -18.56 2.33
C GLY A 174 -9.82 -17.49 1.97
N ALA A 175 -9.86 -17.05 0.71
CA ALA A 175 -10.77 -15.99 0.29
C ALA A 175 -12.17 -16.54 -0.04
N ARG A 176 -13.18 -15.85 0.50
CA ARG A 176 -14.58 -16.22 0.29
C ARG A 176 -14.98 -16.05 -1.18
N ASP A 177 -15.63 -17.07 -1.74
CA ASP A 177 -16.35 -17.05 -3.03
C ASP A 177 -15.49 -16.66 -4.27
N VAL A 178 -14.18 -16.96 -4.28
CA VAL A 178 -13.28 -16.67 -5.43
C VAL A 178 -13.78 -17.33 -6.72
N GLY A 179 -14.30 -18.54 -6.62
CA GLY A 179 -14.85 -19.30 -7.76
C GLY A 179 -16.34 -19.02 -8.06
N ARG A 180 -16.96 -17.95 -7.51
CA ARG A 180 -18.37 -17.65 -7.73
C ARG A 180 -18.71 -17.42 -9.20
N TYR A 181 -17.91 -16.63 -9.89
CA TYR A 181 -18.09 -16.33 -11.31
C TYR A 181 -17.22 -17.23 -12.16
N GLU A 182 -17.78 -17.64 -13.32
CA GLU A 182 -17.20 -18.67 -14.19
C GLU A 182 -15.77 -18.35 -14.61
N THR A 183 -15.50 -17.13 -15.03
CA THR A 183 -14.19 -16.71 -15.54
C THR A 183 -13.10 -16.88 -14.47
N ALA A 184 -13.35 -16.41 -13.25
CA ALA A 184 -12.44 -16.56 -12.12
C ALA A 184 -12.31 -18.03 -11.70
N ARG A 185 -13.42 -18.78 -11.69
CA ARG A 185 -13.41 -20.22 -11.36
C ARG A 185 -12.53 -21.00 -12.34
N ASN A 186 -12.69 -20.79 -13.64
CA ASN A 186 -11.90 -21.48 -14.67
C ASN A 186 -10.41 -21.11 -14.59
N TYR A 187 -10.09 -19.89 -14.14
CA TYR A 187 -8.72 -19.44 -14.02
C TYR A 187 -8.02 -19.98 -12.76
N PHE A 188 -8.67 -19.99 -11.61
CA PHE A 188 -8.06 -20.32 -10.31
C PHE A 188 -8.29 -21.77 -9.85
N PHE A 189 -9.28 -22.47 -10.40
CA PHE A 189 -9.66 -23.80 -9.95
C PHE A 189 -9.48 -24.86 -11.05
N THR A 190 -9.39 -26.12 -10.65
CA THR A 190 -9.41 -27.29 -11.55
C THR A 190 -10.84 -27.58 -12.03
N ALA A 191 -10.98 -28.51 -12.98
CA ALA A 191 -12.30 -28.96 -13.47
C ALA A 191 -13.16 -29.57 -12.36
N GLU A 192 -12.52 -30.16 -11.34
CA GLU A 192 -13.16 -30.75 -10.16
C GLU A 192 -13.58 -29.69 -9.11
N GLY A 193 -13.29 -28.38 -9.36
CA GLY A 193 -13.63 -27.30 -8.46
C GLY A 193 -12.67 -27.11 -7.27
N LEU A 194 -11.48 -27.73 -7.31
CA LEU A 194 -10.45 -27.55 -6.31
C LEU A 194 -9.51 -26.39 -6.71
N PRO A 195 -8.96 -25.62 -5.77
CA PRO A 195 -7.91 -24.66 -6.07
C PRO A 195 -6.75 -25.32 -6.81
N LYS A 196 -6.25 -24.67 -7.87
CA LYS A 196 -5.08 -25.19 -8.60
C LYS A 196 -3.88 -25.33 -7.65
N PRO A 197 -3.14 -26.45 -7.68
CA PRO A 197 -2.05 -26.69 -6.74
C PRO A 197 -0.86 -25.73 -6.97
N VAL A 198 -0.08 -25.51 -5.92
CA VAL A 198 1.21 -24.80 -5.98
C VAL A 198 2.09 -25.38 -7.09
N GLY A 199 2.78 -24.53 -7.82
CA GLY A 199 3.62 -24.92 -8.95
C GLY A 199 2.87 -25.07 -10.28
N THR A 200 1.54 -25.01 -10.30
CA THR A 200 0.77 -24.99 -11.55
C THR A 200 1.21 -23.84 -12.44
N THR A 201 1.49 -24.11 -13.72
CA THR A 201 1.75 -23.07 -14.70
C THR A 201 0.46 -22.31 -15.03
N MET A 202 0.40 -21.06 -14.61
CA MET A 202 -0.74 -20.16 -14.84
C MET A 202 -0.52 -19.37 -16.13
N ILE A 203 -1.40 -19.56 -17.11
CA ILE A 203 -1.39 -18.84 -18.40
C ILE A 203 -2.63 -17.96 -18.46
N ASN A 204 -2.47 -16.71 -18.93
CA ASN A 204 -3.56 -15.73 -19.02
C ASN A 204 -3.51 -14.99 -20.37
N ARG A 205 -3.98 -15.64 -21.44
CA ARG A 205 -3.94 -15.07 -22.79
C ARG A 205 -4.86 -13.85 -22.94
N ASP A 206 -5.96 -13.82 -22.20
CA ASP A 206 -6.90 -12.68 -22.23
C ASP A 206 -6.25 -11.43 -21.65
N LEU A 207 -5.50 -11.57 -20.53
CA LEU A 207 -4.73 -10.46 -20.01
C LEU A 207 -3.62 -10.03 -20.97
N ALA A 208 -2.92 -10.96 -21.62
CA ALA A 208 -1.91 -10.63 -22.62
C ALA A 208 -2.49 -9.79 -23.76
N ALA A 209 -3.70 -10.14 -24.25
CA ALA A 209 -4.41 -9.36 -25.27
C ALA A 209 -4.78 -7.96 -24.76
N THR A 210 -5.30 -7.85 -23.55
CA THR A 210 -5.63 -6.58 -22.89
C THR A 210 -4.39 -5.68 -22.75
N LEU A 211 -3.28 -6.24 -22.25
CA LEU A 211 -2.02 -5.50 -22.08
C LEU A 211 -1.45 -5.03 -23.44
N ARG A 212 -1.58 -5.83 -24.51
CA ARG A 212 -1.17 -5.39 -25.86
C ARG A 212 -2.00 -4.22 -26.37
N ALA A 213 -3.32 -4.25 -26.14
CA ALA A 213 -4.17 -3.14 -26.54
C ALA A 213 -3.78 -1.85 -25.84
N ILE A 214 -3.52 -1.91 -24.51
CA ILE A 214 -3.09 -0.76 -23.73
C ILE A 214 -1.68 -0.31 -24.14
N ALA A 215 -0.76 -1.24 -24.39
CA ALA A 215 0.61 -0.94 -24.86
C ALA A 215 0.60 -0.19 -26.22
N ALA A 216 -0.28 -0.60 -27.14
CA ALA A 216 -0.36 -0.04 -28.47
C ALA A 216 -1.12 1.30 -28.55
N HIS A 217 -2.15 1.48 -27.72
CA HIS A 217 -3.11 2.59 -27.86
C HIS A 217 -3.22 3.47 -26.61
N GLY A 218 -2.39 3.23 -25.59
CA GLY A 218 -2.42 3.99 -24.33
C GLY A 218 -3.65 3.66 -23.46
N ALA A 219 -3.88 4.50 -22.47
CA ALA A 219 -4.98 4.34 -21.52
C ALA A 219 -6.37 4.38 -22.19
N ALA A 220 -6.52 5.07 -23.31
CA ALA A 220 -7.79 5.14 -24.04
C ALA A 220 -8.35 3.75 -24.40
N ALA A 221 -7.48 2.78 -24.73
CA ALA A 221 -7.90 1.41 -25.02
C ALA A 221 -8.58 0.70 -23.83
N PHE A 222 -8.29 1.13 -22.62
CA PHE A 222 -8.90 0.58 -21.41
C PHE A 222 -10.24 1.23 -21.06
N TYR A 223 -10.36 2.55 -21.28
CA TYR A 223 -11.53 3.34 -20.89
C TYR A 223 -12.59 3.47 -21.98
N GLU A 224 -12.26 3.08 -23.19
CA GLU A 224 -13.14 3.18 -24.37
C GLU A 224 -13.12 1.85 -25.15
N GLY A 225 -14.08 1.68 -26.08
CA GLY A 225 -14.15 0.51 -26.95
C GLY A 225 -14.54 -0.79 -26.24
N GLU A 226 -13.99 -1.93 -26.74
CA GLU A 226 -14.42 -3.27 -26.33
C GLU A 226 -14.09 -3.61 -24.89
N ILE A 227 -12.91 -3.21 -24.37
CA ILE A 227 -12.51 -3.51 -22.98
C ILE A 227 -13.47 -2.83 -22.01
N ALA A 228 -13.80 -1.56 -22.28
CA ALA A 228 -14.77 -0.81 -21.47
C ALA A 228 -16.18 -1.42 -21.55
N ALA A 229 -16.62 -1.83 -22.73
CA ALA A 229 -17.92 -2.46 -22.92
C ALA A 229 -18.04 -3.77 -22.15
N ASP A 230 -17.01 -4.62 -22.17
CA ASP A 230 -16.98 -5.89 -21.45
C ASP A 230 -16.92 -5.67 -19.93
N MET A 231 -16.21 -4.64 -19.45
CA MET A 231 -16.23 -4.28 -18.03
C MET A 231 -17.63 -3.90 -17.56
N VAL A 232 -18.32 -3.01 -18.29
CA VAL A 232 -19.67 -2.58 -17.95
C VAL A 232 -20.63 -3.76 -17.95
N ALA A 233 -20.56 -4.63 -18.97
CA ALA A 233 -21.39 -5.84 -19.07
C ALA A 233 -21.13 -6.78 -17.88
N ALA A 234 -19.85 -7.04 -17.53
CA ALA A 234 -19.49 -7.91 -16.42
C ALA A 234 -19.93 -7.36 -15.05
N ILE A 235 -19.88 -6.04 -14.85
CA ILE A 235 -20.30 -5.35 -13.62
C ILE A 235 -21.83 -5.41 -13.45
N GLY A 236 -22.58 -5.30 -14.53
CA GLY A 236 -24.06 -5.37 -14.53
C GLY A 236 -24.63 -6.78 -14.48
N ALA A 237 -23.83 -7.82 -14.78
CA ALA A 237 -24.30 -9.19 -14.91
C ALA A 237 -24.75 -9.90 -13.62
N PRO A 238 -24.16 -9.66 -12.42
CA PRO A 238 -24.60 -10.32 -11.20
C PRO A 238 -26.03 -9.97 -10.80
N LEU A 239 -26.96 -10.94 -10.91
CA LEU A 239 -28.39 -10.71 -10.67
C LEU A 239 -28.74 -10.29 -9.24
N ASP A 240 -27.97 -10.74 -8.28
CA ASP A 240 -28.18 -10.48 -6.84
C ASP A 240 -27.43 -9.23 -6.34
N ASN A 241 -26.39 -8.80 -7.04
CA ASN A 241 -25.57 -7.64 -6.68
C ASN A 241 -25.00 -6.91 -7.89
N PRO A 242 -25.85 -6.38 -8.81
CA PRO A 242 -25.39 -5.66 -9.99
C PRO A 242 -24.74 -4.32 -9.63
N GLY A 243 -23.75 -3.90 -10.43
CA GLY A 243 -23.18 -2.56 -10.36
C GLY A 243 -23.90 -1.57 -11.27
N LEU A 244 -23.58 -0.28 -11.08
CA LEU A 244 -24.23 0.83 -11.79
C LEU A 244 -23.31 1.55 -12.78
N MET A 245 -22.11 1.01 -13.03
CA MET A 245 -21.12 1.63 -13.92
C MET A 245 -21.59 1.65 -15.36
N THR A 246 -21.33 2.76 -16.04
CA THR A 246 -21.65 2.97 -17.46
C THR A 246 -20.37 3.24 -18.26
N LEU A 247 -20.49 3.19 -19.61
CA LEU A 247 -19.40 3.59 -20.50
C LEU A 247 -19.01 5.06 -20.30
N ALA A 248 -19.98 5.91 -19.97
CA ALA A 248 -19.72 7.32 -19.70
C ALA A 248 -18.86 7.52 -18.44
N ASP A 249 -19.05 6.69 -17.40
CA ASP A 249 -18.23 6.73 -16.20
C ASP A 249 -16.76 6.38 -16.51
N LEU A 250 -16.54 5.34 -17.32
CA LEU A 250 -15.20 4.95 -17.76
C LEU A 250 -14.56 6.04 -18.63
N ALA A 251 -15.20 6.48 -19.68
CA ALA A 251 -14.70 7.53 -20.59
C ALA A 251 -14.48 8.87 -19.86
N GLY A 252 -15.28 9.13 -18.82
CA GLY A 252 -15.20 10.32 -17.97
C GLY A 252 -14.13 10.28 -16.90
N TYR A 253 -13.50 9.12 -16.61
CA TYR A 253 -12.51 9.01 -15.54
C TYR A 253 -11.27 9.88 -15.83
N ARG A 254 -10.78 10.55 -14.80
CA ARG A 254 -9.54 11.35 -14.87
C ARG A 254 -8.69 11.09 -13.63
N ALA A 255 -7.48 10.57 -13.82
CA ALA A 255 -6.45 10.58 -12.77
C ALA A 255 -6.06 12.02 -12.42
N LYS A 256 -5.54 12.26 -11.21
CA LYS A 256 -5.15 13.60 -10.77
C LYS A 256 -3.69 13.63 -10.34
N ARG A 257 -2.99 14.70 -10.67
CA ARG A 257 -1.74 15.07 -10.01
C ARG A 257 -2.09 16.01 -8.86
N ARG A 258 -1.56 15.72 -7.67
CA ARG A 258 -1.77 16.48 -6.44
C ARG A 258 -0.43 16.86 -5.83
N ASP A 259 -0.44 17.83 -4.93
CA ASP A 259 0.72 18.08 -4.08
C ASP A 259 0.86 16.96 -3.05
N ALA A 260 2.10 16.54 -2.78
CA ALA A 260 2.37 15.64 -1.67
C ALA A 260 2.16 16.39 -0.34
N VAL A 261 1.57 15.72 0.65
CA VAL A 261 1.47 16.28 2.00
C VAL A 261 2.76 15.99 2.74
N CYS A 262 3.47 17.04 3.13
CA CYS A 262 4.76 16.92 3.80
C CYS A 262 4.73 17.57 5.18
N GLY A 263 5.46 16.99 6.14
CA GLY A 263 5.67 17.52 7.48
C GLY A 263 7.07 17.22 8.00
N ALA A 264 7.49 17.94 9.05
CA ALA A 264 8.73 17.65 9.75
C ALA A 264 8.50 16.58 10.81
N TYR A 265 9.46 15.70 11.01
CA TYR A 265 9.59 14.80 12.13
C TYR A 265 11.07 14.69 12.51
N ARG A 266 11.43 15.08 13.73
CA ARG A 266 12.81 15.26 14.15
C ARG A 266 13.52 16.20 13.16
N GLN A 267 14.66 15.78 12.62
CA GLN A 267 15.43 16.50 11.59
C GLN A 267 15.03 16.14 10.15
N PHE A 268 14.00 15.31 9.97
CA PHE A 268 13.61 14.78 8.67
C PHE A 268 12.36 15.48 8.14
N ARG A 269 12.23 15.50 6.82
CA ARG A 269 10.98 15.84 6.13
C ARG A 269 10.35 14.55 5.62
N VAL A 270 9.12 14.27 6.05
CA VAL A 270 8.33 13.11 5.63
C VAL A 270 7.22 13.59 4.71
N CYS A 271 7.09 12.96 3.54
CA CYS A 271 6.08 13.28 2.54
C CYS A 271 5.23 12.04 2.23
N GLY A 272 3.91 12.20 2.18
CA GLY A 272 2.95 11.14 1.91
C GLY A 272 1.80 11.59 1.00
N MET A 273 0.91 10.66 0.67
CA MET A 273 -0.29 10.94 -0.10
C MET A 273 -1.34 11.66 0.74
N GLY A 274 -1.84 12.79 0.23
CA GLY A 274 -2.96 13.52 0.82
C GLY A 274 -4.34 12.95 0.45
N PRO A 275 -5.43 13.62 0.86
CA PRO A 275 -6.79 13.24 0.48
C PRO A 275 -6.93 13.05 -1.05
N PRO A 276 -7.65 11.96 -1.50
CA PRO A 276 -8.56 11.11 -0.76
C PRO A 276 -7.90 10.02 0.09
N SER A 277 -6.55 9.90 0.09
CA SER A 277 -5.90 9.04 1.07
C SER A 277 -5.76 9.75 2.43
N SER A 278 -6.04 9.02 3.49
CA SER A 278 -5.73 9.44 4.85
C SER A 278 -4.28 9.12 5.23
N GLY A 279 -3.59 8.29 4.40
CA GLY A 279 -2.31 7.69 4.73
C GLY A 279 -1.24 8.70 5.12
N GLY A 280 -0.98 9.72 4.29
CA GLY A 280 0.05 10.70 4.57
C GLY A 280 -0.29 11.61 5.76
N VAL A 281 -1.52 12.11 5.82
CA VAL A 281 -1.96 13.00 6.93
C VAL A 281 -1.91 12.27 8.26
N THR A 282 -2.50 11.07 8.36
CA THR A 282 -2.53 10.32 9.62
C THR A 282 -1.15 9.85 10.05
N THR A 283 -0.27 9.45 9.11
CA THR A 283 1.13 9.15 9.41
C THR A 283 1.85 10.35 10.02
N LEU A 284 1.71 11.53 9.39
CA LEU A 284 2.32 12.77 9.89
C LEU A 284 1.72 13.21 11.23
N GLN A 285 0.41 13.03 11.46
CA GLN A 285 -0.19 13.27 12.76
C GLN A 285 0.41 12.39 13.85
N ILE A 286 0.51 11.06 13.61
CA ILE A 286 1.09 10.15 14.61
C ILE A 286 2.54 10.54 14.92
N LEU A 287 3.36 10.81 13.90
CA LEU A 287 4.74 11.26 14.09
C LEU A 287 4.80 12.60 14.86
N GLY A 288 3.95 13.57 14.50
CA GLY A 288 3.89 14.85 15.18
C GLY A 288 3.41 14.76 16.64
N LEU A 289 2.50 13.84 16.96
CA LEU A 289 2.08 13.53 18.33
C LEU A 289 3.22 12.89 19.16
N LEU A 290 4.12 12.15 18.50
CA LEU A 290 5.29 11.53 19.13
C LEU A 290 6.49 12.46 19.25
N GLU A 291 6.47 13.66 18.66
CA GLU A 291 7.60 14.61 18.60
C GLU A 291 8.12 14.99 19.99
N GLY A 292 7.23 15.10 20.99
CA GLY A 292 7.56 15.47 22.37
C GLY A 292 8.17 14.34 23.22
N PHE A 293 8.17 13.09 22.73
CA PHE A 293 8.67 11.92 23.49
C PHE A 293 10.04 11.47 22.99
N ASP A 294 10.90 11.05 23.91
CA ASP A 294 12.24 10.50 23.61
C ASP A 294 12.13 9.00 23.27
N LEU A 295 11.63 8.70 22.06
CA LEU A 295 11.54 7.32 21.58
C LEU A 295 12.92 6.68 21.38
N ALA A 296 13.97 7.47 21.12
CA ALA A 296 15.31 6.96 20.89
C ALA A 296 15.91 6.28 22.13
N SER A 297 15.46 6.66 23.33
CA SER A 297 15.87 6.03 24.60
C SER A 297 15.13 4.71 24.88
N LEU A 298 14.02 4.42 24.17
CA LEU A 298 13.21 3.22 24.38
C LEU A 298 13.68 2.08 23.48
N ALA A 299 13.60 0.84 23.98
CA ALA A 299 13.90 -0.32 23.16
C ALA A 299 12.76 -0.57 22.13
N PRO A 300 13.08 -0.92 20.87
CA PRO A 300 12.09 -1.38 19.91
C PRO A 300 11.23 -2.52 20.48
N GLY A 301 9.90 -2.35 20.44
CA GLY A 301 8.97 -3.36 20.97
C GLY A 301 8.92 -3.46 22.50
N SER A 302 9.42 -2.47 23.25
CA SER A 302 9.16 -2.36 24.70
C SER A 302 7.69 -1.98 24.97
N VAL A 303 7.22 -2.21 26.19
CA VAL A 303 5.85 -1.84 26.60
C VAL A 303 5.62 -0.34 26.42
N GLU A 304 6.59 0.48 26.81
CA GLU A 304 6.54 1.93 26.73
C GLU A 304 6.47 2.41 25.27
N ALA A 305 7.28 1.85 24.37
CA ALA A 305 7.27 2.18 22.95
C ALA A 305 5.95 1.80 22.29
N VAL A 306 5.43 0.58 22.57
CA VAL A 306 4.14 0.10 22.06
C VAL A 306 2.99 0.95 22.58
N HIS A 307 3.02 1.31 23.87
CA HIS A 307 2.02 2.18 24.50
C HIS A 307 1.99 3.55 23.84
N LEU A 308 3.13 4.26 23.76
CA LEU A 308 3.21 5.61 23.18
C LEU A 308 2.75 5.65 21.71
N ILE A 309 3.22 4.72 20.88
CA ILE A 309 2.83 4.65 19.48
C ILE A 309 1.33 4.33 19.36
N SER A 310 0.78 3.50 20.25
CA SER A 310 -0.64 3.15 20.26
C SER A 310 -1.52 4.34 20.68
N GLU A 311 -1.14 5.10 21.69
CA GLU A 311 -1.89 6.26 22.17
C GLU A 311 -1.87 7.40 21.12
N ALA A 312 -0.71 7.68 20.50
CA ALA A 312 -0.61 8.63 19.40
C ALA A 312 -1.48 8.18 18.20
N SER A 313 -1.49 6.88 17.90
CA SER A 313 -2.34 6.32 16.84
C SER A 313 -3.82 6.50 17.16
N ARG A 314 -4.29 6.31 18.41
CA ARG A 314 -5.68 6.53 18.82
C ARG A 314 -6.15 7.94 18.46
N LEU A 315 -5.37 8.95 18.87
CA LEU A 315 -5.68 10.36 18.62
C LEU A 315 -5.80 10.66 17.13
N ALA A 316 -4.83 10.20 16.33
CA ALA A 316 -4.82 10.43 14.89
C ALA A 316 -5.95 9.66 14.16
N TYR A 317 -6.29 8.43 14.59
CA TYR A 317 -7.40 7.68 13.99
C TYR A 317 -8.77 8.22 14.40
N ALA A 318 -8.90 8.86 15.56
CA ALA A 318 -10.11 9.60 15.93
C ALA A 318 -10.34 10.77 14.95
N ASP A 319 -9.31 11.59 14.71
CA ASP A 319 -9.37 12.67 13.74
C ASP A 319 -9.62 12.15 12.31
N ARG A 320 -8.96 11.07 11.93
CA ARG A 320 -9.16 10.41 10.64
C ARG A 320 -10.62 10.01 10.40
N ALA A 321 -11.27 9.45 11.41
CA ALA A 321 -12.66 9.01 11.29
C ALA A 321 -13.62 10.15 10.98
N ARG A 322 -13.38 11.32 11.53
CA ARG A 322 -14.22 12.52 11.38
C ARG A 322 -13.90 13.29 10.12
N TYR A 323 -12.62 13.61 9.88
CA TYR A 323 -12.23 14.65 8.93
C TYR A 323 -11.78 14.12 7.57
N LEU A 324 -11.21 12.90 7.48
CA LEU A 324 -10.55 12.49 6.26
C LEU A 324 -11.52 11.82 5.28
N ALA A 325 -11.61 12.41 4.09
CA ALA A 325 -12.44 12.00 2.98
C ALA A 325 -11.83 12.49 1.64
N ASP A 326 -12.58 12.42 0.55
CA ASP A 326 -12.19 13.06 -0.72
C ASP A 326 -12.28 14.58 -0.60
N GLY A 327 -11.13 15.25 -0.63
CA GLY A 327 -11.03 16.71 -0.52
C GLY A 327 -11.66 17.49 -1.68
N ASP A 328 -12.00 16.83 -2.77
CA ASP A 328 -12.73 17.46 -3.89
C ASP A 328 -14.25 17.56 -3.62
N PHE A 329 -14.76 16.82 -2.62
CA PHE A 329 -16.19 16.75 -2.25
C PHE A 329 -16.49 17.24 -0.85
N HIS A 330 -15.50 17.19 0.04
CA HIS A 330 -15.65 17.62 1.43
C HIS A 330 -14.37 18.32 1.86
N PRO A 331 -14.45 19.55 2.38
CA PRO A 331 -13.27 20.25 2.89
C PRO A 331 -12.59 19.40 3.96
N VAL A 332 -11.28 19.16 3.79
CA VAL A 332 -10.46 18.41 4.75
C VAL A 332 -9.45 19.37 5.36
N PRO A 333 -9.46 19.61 6.68
CA PRO A 333 -8.60 20.59 7.32
C PRO A 333 -7.16 20.09 7.50
N VAL A 334 -6.50 19.70 6.38
CA VAL A 334 -5.14 19.11 6.37
C VAL A 334 -4.15 20.01 7.12
N ARG A 335 -4.20 21.32 6.88
CA ARG A 335 -3.32 22.29 7.54
C ARG A 335 -3.54 22.31 9.05
N GLY A 336 -4.80 22.28 9.50
CA GLY A 336 -5.16 22.28 10.92
C GLY A 336 -4.77 20.97 11.62
N LEU A 337 -5.03 19.83 10.95
CA LEU A 337 -4.67 18.50 11.45
C LEU A 337 -3.15 18.32 11.64
N LEU A 338 -2.34 19.06 10.89
CA LEU A 338 -0.87 19.04 10.96
C LEU A 338 -0.28 20.28 11.64
N ASP A 339 -1.12 21.14 12.23
CA ASP A 339 -0.64 22.31 12.97
C ASP A 339 0.12 21.89 14.23
N ARG A 340 1.30 22.46 14.43
CA ARG A 340 2.20 22.06 15.54
C ARG A 340 1.59 22.31 16.92
N SER A 341 0.86 23.40 17.08
CA SER A 341 0.22 23.74 18.36
C SER A 341 -0.93 22.79 18.66
N TYR A 342 -1.71 22.44 17.63
CA TYR A 342 -2.76 21.44 17.72
C TYR A 342 -2.19 20.07 18.11
N LEU A 343 -1.15 19.60 17.41
CA LEU A 343 -0.51 18.31 17.69
C LEU A 343 0.10 18.29 19.10
N ALA A 344 0.75 19.37 19.54
CA ALA A 344 1.30 19.46 20.89
C ALA A 344 0.21 19.42 21.96
N ALA A 345 -0.91 20.13 21.76
CA ALA A 345 -2.04 20.09 22.67
C ALA A 345 -2.69 18.69 22.75
N ARG A 346 -2.81 17.99 21.61
CA ARG A 346 -3.31 16.62 21.55
C ARG A 346 -2.37 15.64 22.20
N SER A 347 -1.05 15.79 21.97
CA SER A 347 0.00 14.97 22.56
C SER A 347 0.04 15.04 24.09
N ALA A 348 -0.28 16.20 24.67
CA ALA A 348 -0.37 16.38 26.12
C ALA A 348 -1.47 15.53 26.80
N ALA A 349 -2.40 14.97 26.03
CA ALA A 349 -3.40 14.02 26.55
C ALA A 349 -2.90 12.57 26.66
N ILE A 350 -1.69 12.28 26.17
CA ILE A 350 -1.08 10.95 26.31
C ILE A 350 -0.51 10.83 27.73
N ASP A 351 -1.07 9.90 28.50
CA ASP A 351 -0.58 9.51 29.82
C ASP A 351 0.41 8.37 29.65
N LEU A 352 1.52 8.38 30.37
CA LEU A 352 2.56 7.33 30.26
C LEU A 352 2.23 6.05 31.04
N ASP A 353 1.32 6.15 32.00
CA ASP A 353 0.99 5.08 32.93
C ASP A 353 -0.40 4.46 32.65
N PHE A 354 -1.25 5.15 31.86
CA PHE A 354 -2.62 4.69 31.57
C PHE A 354 -3.04 4.95 30.14
N SER A 355 -3.70 3.95 29.52
CA SER A 355 -4.32 4.11 28.23
C SER A 355 -5.57 4.99 28.31
N MET A 356 -5.74 5.91 27.35
CA MET A 356 -6.99 6.70 27.22
C MET A 356 -8.20 5.85 26.76
N GLY A 357 -8.02 4.57 26.45
CA GLY A 357 -9.09 3.68 25.97
C GLY A 357 -9.52 4.00 24.54
N GLN A 358 -10.48 4.91 24.37
CA GLN A 358 -10.93 5.40 23.06
C GLN A 358 -10.82 6.93 23.02
N ALA A 359 -10.10 7.43 22.02
CA ALA A 359 -9.94 8.86 21.80
C ALA A 359 -11.16 9.45 21.08
N ALA A 360 -11.55 10.64 21.46
CA ALA A 360 -12.44 11.48 20.67
C ALA A 360 -11.63 12.28 19.63
N PRO A 361 -12.21 12.62 18.46
CA PRO A 361 -11.58 13.54 17.53
C PRO A 361 -11.36 14.90 18.19
N GLY A 362 -10.27 15.56 17.81
CA GLY A 362 -9.96 16.91 18.27
C GLY A 362 -10.69 17.98 17.45
N ASP A 363 -10.31 19.22 17.71
CA ASP A 363 -10.86 20.41 17.05
C ASP A 363 -9.69 21.17 16.38
N PRO A 364 -9.29 20.75 15.15
CA PRO A 364 -8.14 21.34 14.48
C PRO A 364 -8.41 22.78 14.05
N PRO A 365 -7.44 23.70 14.17
CA PRO A 365 -7.60 25.06 13.68
C PRO A 365 -7.80 25.06 12.14
N PHE A 366 -8.40 26.14 11.63
CA PHE A 366 -8.70 26.30 10.20
C PHE A 366 -9.65 25.23 9.65
N ASP A 367 -10.48 24.64 10.50
CA ASP A 367 -11.53 23.71 10.07
C ASP A 367 -12.73 24.52 9.54
N ASP A 368 -12.96 24.39 8.23
CA ASP A 368 -14.12 24.89 7.52
C ASP A 368 -15.02 23.77 6.99
N SER A 369 -14.73 22.51 7.36
CA SER A 369 -15.46 21.32 6.91
C SER A 369 -16.90 21.25 7.44
N GLY A 370 -17.21 21.99 8.51
CA GLY A 370 -18.46 21.90 9.22
C GLY A 370 -18.58 20.65 10.10
N LEU A 371 -19.78 20.41 10.62
CA LEU A 371 -20.02 19.21 11.43
C LEU A 371 -20.02 17.95 10.57
N ALA A 372 -19.15 17.00 10.92
CA ALA A 372 -19.12 15.65 10.34
C ALA A 372 -19.21 14.60 11.44
N ALA A 373 -19.91 13.50 11.16
CA ALA A 373 -19.95 12.34 12.05
C ALA A 373 -18.76 11.41 11.81
N ASP A 374 -18.35 10.68 12.84
CA ASP A 374 -17.24 9.74 12.79
C ASP A 374 -17.60 8.53 11.91
N GLY A 375 -17.02 8.44 10.72
CA GLY A 375 -17.26 7.35 9.79
C GLY A 375 -16.32 6.17 10.01
N PRO A 376 -16.83 4.96 10.34
CA PRO A 376 -15.99 3.77 10.41
C PRO A 376 -15.37 3.47 9.03
N GLY A 377 -14.15 2.94 9.03
CA GLY A 377 -13.50 2.41 7.83
C GLY A 377 -13.71 0.90 7.74
N ASN A 378 -13.98 0.41 6.55
CA ASN A 378 -14.14 -1.03 6.25
C ASN A 378 -13.02 -1.55 5.33
N GLU A 379 -11.89 -0.85 5.24
CA GLU A 379 -10.81 -1.14 4.30
C GLU A 379 -10.30 -2.58 4.45
N GLY A 380 -10.25 -3.32 3.33
CA GLY A 380 -9.73 -4.67 3.22
C GLY A 380 -8.21 -4.74 3.32
N LEU A 381 -7.66 -5.95 3.39
CA LEU A 381 -6.23 -6.17 3.69
C LEU A 381 -5.36 -6.42 2.46
N SER A 382 -5.94 -6.44 1.25
CA SER A 382 -5.24 -6.80 0.01
C SER A 382 -4.82 -5.55 -0.77
N THR A 383 -3.53 -5.44 -0.99
CA THR A 383 -2.86 -4.29 -1.62
C THR A 383 -1.46 -4.75 -1.99
N SER A 384 -0.83 -4.13 -2.97
CA SER A 384 0.60 -4.29 -3.28
C SER A 384 1.33 -2.96 -3.11
N HIS A 385 2.58 -3.03 -2.69
CA HIS A 385 3.48 -1.87 -2.63
C HIS A 385 4.78 -2.17 -3.34
N LEU A 386 5.36 -1.15 -3.98
CA LEU A 386 6.71 -1.18 -4.53
C LEU A 386 7.42 0.16 -4.30
N ALA A 387 8.75 0.11 -4.17
CA ALA A 387 9.63 1.25 -4.05
C ALA A 387 10.77 1.13 -5.06
N VAL A 388 11.11 2.23 -5.73
CA VAL A 388 12.16 2.27 -6.76
C VAL A 388 13.02 3.51 -6.56
N ILE A 389 14.34 3.36 -6.75
CA ILE A 389 15.27 4.48 -6.96
C ILE A 389 16.06 4.17 -8.23
N ASP A 390 16.09 5.12 -9.19
CA ASP A 390 16.84 4.99 -10.45
C ASP A 390 18.28 5.52 -10.33
N SER A 391 19.07 5.33 -11.37
CA SER A 391 20.48 5.73 -11.41
C SER A 391 20.72 7.25 -11.38
N ALA A 392 19.69 8.07 -11.61
CA ALA A 392 19.72 9.51 -11.46
C ALA A 392 19.33 9.97 -10.05
N GLY A 393 18.92 9.04 -9.17
CA GLY A 393 18.44 9.32 -7.82
C GLY A 393 16.94 9.67 -7.74
N ASN A 394 16.20 9.59 -8.86
CA ASN A 394 14.76 9.76 -8.82
C ASN A 394 14.11 8.58 -8.11
N ALA A 395 13.03 8.83 -7.40
CA ALA A 395 12.37 7.79 -6.61
C ALA A 395 10.87 7.69 -6.87
N VAL A 396 10.36 6.48 -6.69
CA VAL A 396 8.94 6.16 -6.66
C VAL A 396 8.62 5.40 -5.38
N SER A 397 7.54 5.80 -4.70
CA SER A 397 6.84 5.02 -3.68
C SER A 397 5.42 4.81 -4.18
N PHE A 398 5.02 3.57 -4.45
CA PHE A 398 3.78 3.29 -5.14
C PHE A 398 2.98 2.16 -4.47
N THR A 399 1.73 2.47 -4.11
CA THR A 399 0.78 1.53 -3.51
C THR A 399 -0.45 1.42 -4.39
N SER A 400 -0.84 0.19 -4.78
CA SER A 400 -1.98 -0.11 -5.64
C SER A 400 -2.86 -1.19 -5.05
N SER A 401 -4.17 -1.15 -5.34
CA SER A 401 -5.15 -2.04 -4.70
C SER A 401 -6.33 -2.34 -5.62
N ILE A 402 -6.97 -3.49 -5.38
CA ILE A 402 -8.34 -3.80 -5.78
C ILE A 402 -9.25 -3.98 -4.54
N GLU A 403 -8.82 -3.55 -3.37
CA GLU A 403 -9.42 -3.52 -2.03
C GLU A 403 -9.28 -4.87 -1.30
N SER A 404 -10.29 -5.74 -1.27
CA SER A 404 -10.18 -7.04 -0.61
C SER A 404 -9.53 -8.10 -1.50
N ALA A 405 -9.07 -9.21 -0.91
CA ALA A 405 -8.47 -10.29 -1.68
C ALA A 405 -9.40 -10.73 -2.82
N PHE A 406 -8.93 -10.65 -4.07
CA PHE A 406 -9.67 -10.90 -5.31
C PHE A 406 -10.80 -9.90 -5.61
N GLY A 407 -10.80 -8.71 -5.01
CA GLY A 407 -11.73 -7.63 -5.30
C GLY A 407 -13.20 -8.05 -5.26
N SER A 408 -13.96 -7.69 -6.28
CA SER A 408 -15.37 -8.05 -6.47
C SER A 408 -15.62 -9.52 -6.85
N ARG A 409 -14.58 -10.31 -7.08
CA ARG A 409 -14.56 -11.67 -7.70
C ARG A 409 -14.90 -11.69 -9.18
N ILE A 410 -15.31 -10.57 -9.76
CA ILE A 410 -15.56 -10.46 -11.21
C ILE A 410 -14.22 -10.38 -11.93
N MET A 411 -14.00 -11.33 -12.83
CA MET A 411 -12.83 -11.36 -13.71
C MET A 411 -13.28 -11.13 -15.15
N VAL A 412 -12.73 -10.14 -15.83
CA VAL A 412 -13.04 -9.75 -17.20
C VAL A 412 -11.75 -9.50 -17.97
N ARG A 413 -11.68 -9.90 -19.24
CA ARG A 413 -10.50 -9.67 -20.09
C ARG A 413 -9.16 -10.05 -19.42
N GLY A 414 -9.19 -11.05 -18.51
CA GLY A 414 -8.02 -11.60 -17.81
C GLY A 414 -7.60 -10.86 -16.54
N PHE A 415 -8.32 -9.82 -16.09
CA PHE A 415 -8.03 -9.11 -14.83
C PHE A 415 -9.25 -9.07 -13.90
N LEU A 416 -8.99 -8.95 -12.60
CA LEU A 416 -10.04 -8.81 -11.58
C LEU A 416 -10.45 -7.34 -11.41
N LEU A 417 -11.75 -7.13 -11.18
CA LEU A 417 -12.31 -5.83 -10.84
C LEU A 417 -12.29 -5.61 -9.32
N ASN A 418 -12.06 -4.36 -8.93
CA ASN A 418 -12.04 -3.93 -7.55
C ASN A 418 -13.41 -4.05 -6.87
N ASN A 419 -13.41 -3.95 -5.53
CA ASN A 419 -14.59 -3.67 -4.72
C ASN A 419 -14.41 -2.39 -3.90
N GLN A 420 -13.69 -1.42 -4.44
CA GLN A 420 -13.12 -0.29 -3.70
C GLN A 420 -14.17 0.65 -3.11
N LEU A 421 -15.41 0.67 -3.64
CA LEU A 421 -16.47 1.51 -3.08
C LEU A 421 -16.85 1.09 -1.66
N THR A 422 -16.51 -0.15 -1.23
CA THR A 422 -16.72 -0.58 0.16
C THR A 422 -15.84 0.16 1.17
N ASP A 423 -14.86 0.94 0.72
CA ASP A 423 -14.09 1.86 1.58
C ASP A 423 -14.87 3.12 1.97
N PHE A 424 -16.01 3.42 1.34
CA PHE A 424 -16.95 4.39 1.85
C PHE A 424 -17.59 3.93 3.16
N SER A 425 -18.07 4.88 3.96
CA SER A 425 -18.98 4.57 5.06
C SER A 425 -20.28 3.99 4.51
N PHE A 426 -20.71 2.85 5.04
CA PHE A 426 -22.02 2.25 4.70
C PHE A 426 -23.18 3.04 5.30
N ARG A 427 -22.90 3.87 6.33
CA ARG A 427 -23.88 4.81 6.90
C ARG A 427 -23.59 6.20 6.35
N PRO A 428 -24.50 6.78 5.57
CA PRO A 428 -24.32 8.15 5.04
C PRO A 428 -24.39 9.22 6.15
N GLU A 429 -25.12 8.91 7.22
CA GLU A 429 -25.35 9.80 8.37
C GLU A 429 -25.33 9.00 9.68
N ILE A 430 -24.93 9.67 10.77
CA ILE A 430 -24.98 9.14 12.13
C ILE A 430 -25.57 10.22 13.01
N GLY A 431 -26.72 9.91 13.66
CA GLY A 431 -27.43 10.88 14.50
C GLY A 431 -27.91 12.13 13.75
N GLY A 432 -28.20 12.01 12.45
CA GLY A 432 -28.62 13.14 11.60
C GLY A 432 -27.47 14.02 11.11
N VAL A 433 -26.21 13.64 11.43
CA VAL A 433 -25.01 14.34 10.96
C VAL A 433 -24.36 13.55 9.83
N VAL A 434 -24.00 14.22 8.76
CA VAL A 434 -23.40 13.65 7.56
C VAL A 434 -22.03 13.06 7.88
N VAL A 435 -21.73 11.86 7.32
CA VAL A 435 -20.37 11.28 7.35
C VAL A 435 -19.57 11.83 6.17
N ALA A 436 -18.41 12.42 6.43
CA ALA A 436 -17.54 12.97 5.38
C ALA A 436 -17.19 11.94 4.29
N ASN A 437 -16.90 10.69 4.67
CA ASN A 437 -16.60 9.58 3.75
C ASN A 437 -17.86 8.79 3.32
N ARG A 438 -19.04 9.41 3.21
CA ARG A 438 -20.24 8.77 2.64
C ARG A 438 -20.11 8.58 1.12
N VAL A 439 -20.90 7.66 0.58
CA VAL A 439 -21.03 7.48 -0.87
C VAL A 439 -21.64 8.74 -1.50
N GLU A 440 -21.01 9.23 -2.57
CA GLU A 440 -21.57 10.26 -3.46
C GLU A 440 -21.12 9.97 -4.89
N ALA A 441 -21.95 10.34 -5.88
CA ALA A 441 -21.63 10.17 -7.30
C ALA A 441 -20.28 10.85 -7.65
N LEU A 442 -19.44 10.17 -8.41
CA LEU A 442 -18.12 10.62 -8.88
C LEU A 442 -17.05 10.82 -7.78
N LYS A 443 -17.41 10.66 -6.51
CA LYS A 443 -16.50 10.79 -5.36
C LYS A 443 -15.56 9.61 -5.27
N ARG A 444 -14.34 9.84 -4.74
CA ARG A 444 -13.37 8.82 -4.38
C ARG A 444 -13.58 8.35 -2.95
N PRO A 445 -13.60 7.05 -2.66
CA PRO A 445 -13.64 6.58 -1.27
C PRO A 445 -12.31 6.89 -0.57
N ARG A 446 -12.39 7.22 0.73
CA ARG A 446 -11.20 7.37 1.57
C ARG A 446 -10.32 6.14 1.47
N SER A 447 -9.00 6.36 1.40
CA SER A 447 -8.00 5.30 1.43
C SER A 447 -7.12 5.39 2.68
N SER A 448 -6.41 4.30 2.99
CA SER A 448 -5.32 4.26 3.98
C SER A 448 -3.97 3.97 3.33
N MET A 449 -3.90 3.88 2.00
CA MET A 449 -2.62 3.69 1.29
C MET A 449 -1.68 4.85 1.61
N ALA A 450 -0.49 4.52 2.08
CA ALA A 450 0.50 5.47 2.59
C ALA A 450 1.87 5.30 1.90
N PRO A 451 1.95 5.48 0.56
CA PRO A 451 3.27 5.62 -0.05
C PRO A 451 3.98 6.80 0.60
N THR A 452 5.26 6.64 0.95
CA THR A 452 5.99 7.61 1.76
C THR A 452 7.40 7.81 1.22
N LEU A 453 7.83 9.07 1.18
CA LEU A 453 9.21 9.50 0.91
C LEU A 453 9.74 10.28 2.12
N VAL A 454 10.97 9.98 2.52
CA VAL A 454 11.65 10.64 3.64
C VAL A 454 12.90 11.33 3.12
N PHE A 455 13.12 12.57 3.55
CA PHE A 455 14.27 13.38 3.20
C PHE A 455 15.05 13.77 4.47
N ASP A 456 16.38 13.86 4.34
CA ASP A 456 17.24 14.35 5.40
C ASP A 456 17.14 15.89 5.60
N ALA A 457 17.91 16.42 6.54
CA ALA A 457 17.93 17.86 6.83
C ALA A 457 18.44 18.72 5.66
N ASP A 458 19.22 18.15 4.75
CA ASP A 458 19.71 18.80 3.54
C ASP A 458 18.70 18.70 2.37
N GLY A 459 17.56 18.05 2.56
CA GLY A 459 16.54 17.83 1.54
C GLY A 459 16.85 16.69 0.58
N ARG A 460 17.86 15.86 0.86
CA ARG A 460 18.21 14.70 0.05
C ARG A 460 17.31 13.51 0.41
N LEU A 461 16.93 12.73 -0.59
CA LEU A 461 16.14 11.52 -0.36
C LEU A 461 16.91 10.56 0.56
N LYS A 462 16.22 10.06 1.60
CA LYS A 462 16.72 9.05 2.55
C LYS A 462 16.04 7.71 2.38
N VAL A 463 14.71 7.69 2.24
CA VAL A 463 13.92 6.44 2.16
C VAL A 463 12.70 6.63 1.26
N SER A 464 12.42 5.63 0.42
CA SER A 464 11.13 5.39 -0.23
C SER A 464 10.54 4.12 0.39
N ILE A 465 9.34 4.19 0.97
CA ILE A 465 8.73 3.07 1.71
C ILE A 465 7.20 3.11 1.63
N GLY A 466 6.58 1.96 1.80
CA GLY A 466 5.14 1.81 2.02
C GLY A 466 4.76 0.35 2.26
N SER A 467 3.48 0.11 2.44
CA SER A 467 2.94 -1.20 2.83
C SER A 467 1.57 -1.45 2.22
N PRO A 468 1.17 -2.69 1.95
CA PRO A 468 -0.21 -3.13 1.95
C PRO A 468 -0.75 -3.34 3.37
N GLY A 469 -2.09 -3.55 3.51
CA GLY A 469 -2.69 -3.91 4.80
C GLY A 469 -3.98 -3.16 5.19
N GLY A 470 -4.68 -2.52 4.25
CA GLY A 470 -5.88 -1.73 4.52
C GLY A 470 -5.60 -0.62 5.53
N SER A 471 -6.48 -0.41 6.49
CA SER A 471 -6.30 0.63 7.51
C SER A 471 -5.08 0.42 8.44
N ARG A 472 -4.47 -0.78 8.46
CA ARG A 472 -3.23 -1.05 9.21
C ARG A 472 -1.98 -0.53 8.52
N ILE A 473 -2.04 -0.19 7.23
CA ILE A 473 -0.90 0.35 6.45
C ILE A 473 -0.22 1.49 7.19
N ILE A 474 -1.00 2.43 7.71
CA ILE A 474 -0.51 3.61 8.43
C ILE A 474 0.35 3.20 9.63
N GLY A 475 -0.13 2.26 10.44
CA GLY A 475 0.62 1.74 11.61
C GLY A 475 1.92 1.05 11.21
N TYR A 476 1.92 0.25 10.14
CA TYR A 476 3.12 -0.42 9.63
C TYR A 476 4.17 0.59 9.14
N VAL A 477 3.73 1.62 8.40
CA VAL A 477 4.62 2.68 7.91
C VAL A 477 5.17 3.50 9.08
N VAL A 478 4.32 3.92 10.02
CA VAL A 478 4.75 4.67 11.22
C VAL A 478 5.78 3.89 12.03
N GLN A 479 5.51 2.61 12.34
CA GLN A 479 6.45 1.78 13.10
C GLN A 479 7.81 1.66 12.40
N SER A 480 7.80 1.47 11.06
CA SER A 480 9.04 1.41 10.28
C SER A 480 9.77 2.75 10.26
N LEU A 481 9.05 3.88 10.17
CA LEU A 481 9.64 5.22 10.21
C LEU A 481 10.27 5.50 11.59
N VAL A 482 9.58 5.21 12.69
CA VAL A 482 10.15 5.31 14.05
C VAL A 482 11.41 4.44 14.16
N ALA A 483 11.36 3.20 13.65
CA ALA A 483 12.51 2.30 13.69
C ALA A 483 13.74 2.85 12.95
N ILE A 484 13.52 3.52 11.81
CA ILE A 484 14.61 4.10 11.01
C ILE A 484 15.09 5.43 11.58
N LEU A 485 14.16 6.29 12.02
CA LEU A 485 14.43 7.71 12.29
C LEU A 485 14.79 7.97 13.75
N ASP A 486 14.21 7.23 14.70
CA ASP A 486 14.50 7.33 16.14
C ASP A 486 15.51 6.28 16.60
N TRP A 487 15.31 5.00 16.21
CA TRP A 487 16.19 3.90 16.65
C TRP A 487 17.37 3.65 15.72
N GLY A 488 17.45 4.33 14.56
CA GLY A 488 18.59 4.22 13.64
C GLY A 488 18.74 2.85 12.99
N LEU A 489 17.67 2.03 12.93
CA LEU A 489 17.75 0.71 12.35
C LEU A 489 17.90 0.79 10.81
N GLU A 490 18.66 -0.15 10.27
CA GLU A 490 18.69 -0.36 8.82
C GLU A 490 17.27 -0.74 8.32
N LEU A 491 16.92 -0.28 7.12
CA LEU A 491 15.59 -0.46 6.52
C LEU A 491 15.08 -1.91 6.59
N ARG A 492 15.92 -2.91 6.24
CA ARG A 492 15.53 -4.33 6.28
C ARG A 492 15.16 -4.81 7.68
N HIS A 493 15.87 -4.32 8.72
CA HIS A 493 15.59 -4.67 10.11
C HIS A 493 14.35 -3.96 10.63
N ALA A 494 14.14 -2.69 10.24
CA ALA A 494 12.95 -1.92 10.56
C ALA A 494 11.67 -2.59 9.99
N ILE A 495 11.72 -3.07 8.75
CA ILE A 495 10.62 -3.79 8.09
C ILE A 495 10.33 -5.15 8.76
N ALA A 496 11.38 -5.83 9.25
CA ALA A 496 11.26 -7.16 9.85
C ALA A 496 10.80 -7.15 11.32
N LEU A 497 10.71 -5.98 11.96
CA LEU A 497 10.22 -5.90 13.35
C LEU A 497 8.83 -6.51 13.49
N PRO A 498 8.54 -7.19 14.62
CA PRO A 498 7.18 -7.60 14.95
C PRO A 498 6.22 -6.41 14.99
N HIS A 499 5.02 -6.58 14.46
CA HIS A 499 4.08 -5.48 14.31
C HIS A 499 3.12 -5.36 15.48
N HIS A 500 2.80 -4.10 15.81
CA HIS A 500 1.65 -3.74 16.63
C HIS A 500 0.89 -2.59 15.96
N VAL A 501 -0.44 -2.59 16.05
CA VAL A 501 -1.28 -1.59 15.40
C VAL A 501 -2.45 -1.20 16.32
N ASN A 502 -2.65 0.09 16.49
CA ASN A 502 -3.85 0.64 17.11
C ASN A 502 -4.61 1.54 16.11
N ARG A 503 -5.93 1.43 16.07
CA ARG A 503 -6.81 2.20 15.19
C ARG A 503 -7.98 2.82 15.96
N ASN A 504 -7.67 3.34 17.15
CA ASN A 504 -8.63 3.88 18.12
C ASN A 504 -9.56 2.82 18.73
N GLY A 505 -9.02 1.65 18.99
CA GLY A 505 -9.69 0.52 19.62
C GLY A 505 -8.66 -0.38 20.32
N PRO A 506 -8.81 -1.70 20.29
CA PRO A 506 -7.81 -2.63 20.80
C PRO A 506 -6.46 -2.47 20.10
N ILE A 507 -5.38 -2.77 20.82
CA ILE A 507 -4.07 -2.98 20.22
C ILE A 507 -4.06 -4.36 19.56
N ASP A 508 -3.86 -4.42 18.26
CA ASP A 508 -3.53 -5.66 17.56
C ASP A 508 -2.01 -5.91 17.72
N LEU A 509 -1.59 -7.00 18.35
CA LEU A 509 -0.20 -7.48 18.39
C LEU A 509 -0.03 -8.64 17.40
N GLU A 510 1.13 -8.72 16.77
CA GLU A 510 1.44 -9.79 15.83
C GLU A 510 1.58 -11.14 16.54
N GLU A 511 0.73 -12.09 16.14
CA GLU A 511 0.69 -13.46 16.64
C GLU A 511 1.97 -14.22 16.27
N GLY A 512 2.45 -15.08 17.17
CA GLY A 512 3.67 -15.88 16.98
C GLY A 512 4.97 -15.10 17.15
N THR A 513 4.94 -13.90 17.73
CA THR A 513 6.11 -13.04 17.93
C THR A 513 6.36 -12.74 19.41
N PRO A 514 7.57 -12.24 19.78
CA PRO A 514 7.88 -11.83 21.15
C PRO A 514 6.93 -10.77 21.74
N LEU A 515 6.17 -10.03 20.90
CA LEU A 515 5.20 -9.04 21.37
C LEU A 515 4.07 -9.66 22.19
N GLU A 516 3.77 -10.95 22.03
CA GLU A 516 2.75 -11.64 22.84
C GLU A 516 3.02 -11.56 24.35
N ALA A 517 4.29 -11.58 24.73
CA ALA A 517 4.71 -11.47 26.12
C ALA A 517 4.39 -10.10 26.75
N LEU A 518 4.16 -9.06 25.95
CA LEU A 518 3.81 -7.71 26.44
C LEU A 518 2.34 -7.59 26.88
N ARG A 519 1.51 -8.55 26.50
CA ARG A 519 0.06 -8.47 26.73
C ARG A 519 -0.31 -8.17 28.18
N PRO A 520 0.21 -8.88 29.23
CA PRO A 520 -0.18 -8.58 30.61
C PRO A 520 0.19 -7.16 31.05
N ALA A 521 1.35 -6.66 30.62
CA ALA A 521 1.81 -5.32 30.97
C ALA A 521 0.97 -4.23 30.25
N LEU A 522 0.63 -4.43 28.98
CA LEU A 522 -0.25 -3.51 28.24
C LEU A 522 -1.68 -3.52 28.80
N GLU A 523 -2.20 -4.68 29.20
CA GLU A 523 -3.51 -4.79 29.86
C GLU A 523 -3.49 -4.12 31.24
N ALA A 524 -2.37 -4.16 31.97
CA ALA A 524 -2.21 -3.44 33.24
C ALA A 524 -2.23 -1.91 33.07
N LEU A 525 -1.79 -1.39 31.91
CA LEU A 525 -1.94 0.01 31.51
C LEU A 525 -3.37 0.35 31.05
N GLY A 526 -4.30 -0.61 31.03
CA GLY A 526 -5.69 -0.41 30.60
C GLY A 526 -5.96 -0.60 29.12
N HIS A 527 -5.02 -1.16 28.34
CA HIS A 527 -5.27 -1.47 26.93
C HIS A 527 -6.10 -2.76 26.79
N GLU A 528 -7.01 -2.78 25.82
CA GLU A 528 -7.53 -4.04 25.26
C GLU A 528 -6.52 -4.55 24.22
N VAL A 529 -6.07 -5.81 24.36
CA VAL A 529 -5.04 -6.42 23.51
C VAL A 529 -5.60 -7.61 22.76
N ARG A 530 -5.33 -7.69 21.44
CA ARG A 530 -5.72 -8.81 20.57
C ARG A 530 -4.51 -9.35 19.82
N MET A 531 -4.38 -10.68 19.76
CA MET A 531 -3.41 -11.34 18.87
C MET A 531 -4.02 -11.46 17.47
N ARG A 532 -3.21 -11.13 16.44
CA ARG A 532 -3.62 -11.15 15.04
C ARG A 532 -2.47 -11.56 14.12
N PRO A 533 -2.72 -12.29 13.05
CA PRO A 533 -1.75 -12.39 11.96
C PRO A 533 -1.65 -11.02 11.26
N LEU A 534 -0.57 -10.30 11.52
CA LEU A 534 -0.32 -8.97 10.96
C LEU A 534 0.62 -9.10 9.74
N THR A 535 0.06 -9.50 8.60
CA THR A 535 0.79 -9.69 7.34
C THR A 535 0.94 -8.38 6.58
N SER A 536 1.88 -7.52 6.97
CA SER A 536 2.13 -6.24 6.31
C SER A 536 2.49 -6.36 4.82
N GLY A 537 3.70 -6.59 4.46
CA GLY A 537 4.23 -6.59 3.09
C GLY A 537 4.92 -5.27 2.76
N LEU A 538 5.63 -4.72 3.75
CA LEU A 538 6.47 -3.53 3.60
C LEU A 538 7.55 -3.74 2.53
N HIS A 539 7.73 -2.74 1.67
CA HIS A 539 8.83 -2.66 0.73
C HIS A 539 9.43 -1.27 0.76
N GLY A 540 10.73 -1.18 0.66
CA GLY A 540 11.39 0.11 0.63
C GLY A 540 12.79 0.05 0.05
N VAL A 541 13.28 1.22 -0.34
CA VAL A 541 14.67 1.47 -0.75
C VAL A 541 15.17 2.68 0.01
N SER A 542 16.34 2.58 0.63
CA SER A 542 17.02 3.67 1.33
C SER A 542 18.33 4.05 0.65
N VAL A 543 18.67 5.34 0.72
CA VAL A 543 19.97 5.85 0.33
C VAL A 543 20.90 5.70 1.53
N THR A 544 22.01 4.99 1.33
CA THR A 544 23.07 4.79 2.32
C THR A 544 24.36 5.39 1.76
N GLY A 545 25.22 5.99 2.56
CA GLY A 545 26.50 6.61 2.15
C GLY A 545 26.89 6.45 0.67
N PRO A 546 27.47 5.32 0.26
CA PRO A 546 27.96 5.15 -1.11
C PRO A 546 26.91 4.58 -2.09
N GLY A 547 25.70 4.15 -1.67
CA GLY A 547 24.77 3.45 -2.55
C GLY A 547 23.37 3.29 -1.99
N LEU A 548 22.69 2.24 -2.43
CA LEU A 548 21.32 1.93 -2.06
C LEU A 548 21.26 0.66 -1.21
N ALA A 549 20.32 0.62 -0.27
CA ALA A 549 19.94 -0.58 0.47
C ALA A 549 18.43 -0.78 0.41
N GLY A 550 17.97 -2.01 0.26
CA GLY A 550 16.56 -2.30 0.15
C GLY A 550 16.07 -3.20 1.29
N GLY A 551 14.76 -3.18 1.49
CA GLY A 551 14.03 -4.05 2.40
C GLY A 551 12.76 -4.58 1.77
N ALA A 552 12.52 -5.88 1.94
CA ALA A 552 11.28 -6.55 1.60
C ALA A 552 10.79 -7.33 2.83
N ASP A 553 9.50 -7.31 3.05
CA ASP A 553 8.87 -7.91 4.22
C ASP A 553 8.98 -9.44 4.19
N PRO A 554 9.55 -10.06 5.23
CA PRO A 554 9.70 -11.53 5.29
C PRO A 554 8.36 -12.28 5.41
N ARG A 555 7.24 -11.56 5.67
CA ARG A 555 5.90 -12.14 5.79
C ARG A 555 5.24 -12.41 4.44
N ARG A 556 5.86 -11.95 3.34
CA ARG A 556 5.37 -12.13 1.96
C ARG A 556 6.48 -12.58 1.03
N GLU A 557 6.17 -12.69 -0.26
CA GLU A 557 7.08 -13.19 -1.30
C GLU A 557 7.94 -12.10 -1.95
N GLY A 558 7.92 -10.89 -1.41
CA GLY A 558 8.64 -9.75 -1.96
C GLY A 558 10.14 -9.89 -1.91
N VAL A 559 10.81 -9.23 -2.86
CA VAL A 559 12.27 -9.20 -2.96
C VAL A 559 12.79 -7.80 -3.28
N VAL A 560 14.09 -7.63 -3.06
CA VAL A 560 14.86 -6.45 -3.47
C VAL A 560 15.85 -6.85 -4.54
N LEU A 561 15.88 -6.11 -5.64
CA LEU A 561 16.85 -6.27 -6.71
C LEU A 561 17.50 -4.92 -7.04
N GLY A 562 18.79 -4.91 -7.35
CA GLY A 562 19.55 -3.70 -7.70
C GLY A 562 20.88 -4.03 -8.33
N ASP A 563 21.52 -3.02 -8.99
CA ASP A 563 22.83 -3.12 -9.65
C ASP A 563 23.57 -1.76 -9.61
#